data_ab4aa031dec5c407909ce8f6438fcd14
#
_entry.id   ab4aa031dec5c407909ce8f6438fcd14
#
_cell.length_a   1.000
_cell.length_b   1.000
_cell.length_c   1.000
_cell.angle_alpha   90.00
_cell.angle_beta   90.00
_cell.angle_gamma   90.00
#
_symmetry.space_group_name_H-M   'P 1'
#
loop_
_entity.id
_entity.type
_entity.pdbx_description
1 polymer ?
#
loop_
_entity_poly.entity_id
_entity_poly.type
_entity_poly.pdbx_seq_one_letter_code
_entity_poly.pdbx_strand_id
1 'polypeptide(L)' 'MMRLKVNGVEEEVAVTTVSELLAFRGVDPAARFVAVAVNGSVVRRSEWPSKPLGPGDDVEIVRPFSGG' A
#
# COMPACT_ATOMS: atom_id res chain seq x y z
N MET A 1 1.97 16.77 1.81
CA MET A 1 2.54 15.41 1.88
C MET A 1 2.43 14.88 3.29
N MET A 2 2.29 13.60 3.42
CA MET A 2 2.21 13.00 4.74
C MET A 2 3.29 11.93 4.89
N ARG A 3 3.64 11.61 6.12
CA ARG A 3 4.62 10.59 6.41
C ARG A 3 3.90 9.35 6.91
N LEU A 4 4.23 8.20 6.32
CA LEU A 4 3.73 6.93 6.77
C LEU A 4 4.82 5.88 6.60
N LYS A 5 4.60 4.66 7.11
CA LYS A 5 5.52 3.57 6.93
C LYS A 5 5.03 2.66 5.82
N VAL A 6 5.94 2.26 4.96
CA VAL A 6 5.65 1.25 3.94
C VAL A 6 6.69 0.15 4.09
N ASN A 7 6.24 -1.03 4.45
CA ASN A 7 7.12 -2.19 4.68
C ASN A 7 8.25 -1.85 5.65
N GLY A 8 7.91 -1.16 6.73
CA GLY A 8 8.85 -0.84 7.79
C GLY A 8 9.72 0.38 7.54
N VAL A 9 9.56 1.05 6.41
CA VAL A 9 10.38 2.22 6.06
C VAL A 9 9.49 3.46 6.04
N GLU A 10 9.90 4.50 6.74
CA GLU A 10 9.17 5.76 6.72
C GLU A 10 9.39 6.48 5.40
N GLU A 11 8.30 6.97 4.83
CA GLU A 11 8.33 7.69 3.55
C GLU A 11 7.38 8.86 3.61
N GLU A 12 7.73 9.92 2.89
CA GLU A 12 6.82 11.03 2.67
C GLU A 12 6.16 10.84 1.31
N VAL A 13 4.83 10.86 1.29
CA VAL A 13 4.07 10.56 0.08
C VAL A 13 2.93 11.55 -0.08
N ALA A 14 2.54 11.77 -1.33
CA ALA A 14 1.43 12.65 -1.67
C ALA A 14 0.26 11.82 -2.18
N VAL A 15 -0.09 10.75 -1.45
CA VAL A 15 -1.18 9.86 -1.82
C VAL A 15 -2.25 9.91 -0.74
N THR A 16 -3.49 9.56 -1.10
CA THR A 16 -4.61 9.58 -0.17
C THR A 16 -5.26 8.23 0.02
N THR A 17 -5.03 7.28 -0.88
CA THR A 17 -5.64 5.95 -0.79
C THR A 17 -4.62 4.86 -1.00
N VAL A 18 -5.01 3.62 -0.65
CA VAL A 18 -4.15 2.45 -0.90
C VAL A 18 -3.85 2.32 -2.39
N SER A 19 -4.86 2.49 -3.25
CA SER A 19 -4.62 2.38 -4.70
C SER A 19 -3.60 3.39 -5.19
N GLU A 20 -3.66 4.62 -4.67
CA GLU A 20 -2.69 5.64 -5.06
C GLU A 20 -1.29 5.27 -4.60
N LEU A 21 -1.18 4.72 -3.39
CA LEU A 21 0.12 4.29 -2.89
C LEU A 21 0.70 3.18 -3.76
N LEU A 22 -0.12 2.19 -4.13
CA LEU A 22 0.33 1.10 -4.98
C LEU A 22 0.81 1.63 -6.33
N ALA A 23 0.07 2.55 -6.94
CA ALA A 23 0.47 3.16 -8.20
C ALA A 23 1.79 3.91 -8.05
N PHE A 24 1.95 4.64 -6.95
CA PHE A 24 3.18 5.37 -6.67
C PHE A 24 4.37 4.42 -6.57
N ARG A 25 4.15 3.23 -6.02
CA ARG A 25 5.19 2.22 -5.85
C ARG A 25 5.38 1.34 -7.08
N GLY A 26 4.64 1.59 -8.15
CA GLY A 26 4.75 0.79 -9.37
C GLY A 26 4.12 -0.59 -9.28
N VAL A 27 3.19 -0.77 -8.36
CA VAL A 27 2.50 -2.05 -8.22
C VAL A 27 1.26 -2.04 -9.10
N ASP A 28 1.17 -3.02 -10.00
CA ASP A 28 0.01 -3.17 -10.86
C ASP A 28 -1.19 -3.58 -10.02
N PRO A 29 -2.29 -2.80 -10.01
CA PRO A 29 -3.46 -3.15 -9.20
C PRO A 29 -4.15 -4.44 -9.67
N ALA A 30 -3.87 -4.89 -10.88
CA ALA A 30 -4.39 -6.15 -11.39
C ALA A 30 -3.44 -7.33 -11.14
N ALA A 31 -2.29 -7.09 -10.53
CA ALA A 31 -1.32 -8.15 -10.28
C ALA A 31 -1.88 -9.18 -9.31
N ARG A 32 -1.58 -10.44 -9.57
CA ARG A 32 -2.00 -11.52 -8.69
C ARG A 32 -1.13 -11.55 -7.44
N PHE A 33 -1.68 -12.09 -6.37
CA PHE A 33 -0.95 -12.40 -5.15
C PHE A 33 -0.37 -11.16 -4.45
N VAL A 34 -0.98 -10.00 -4.69
CA VAL A 34 -0.63 -8.80 -3.94
C VAL A 34 -1.59 -8.70 -2.76
N ALA A 35 -1.05 -8.53 -1.58
CA ALA A 35 -1.84 -8.31 -0.37
C ALA A 35 -1.40 -7.02 0.29
N VAL A 36 -2.35 -6.31 0.88
CA VAL A 36 -2.09 -5.05 1.56
C VAL A 36 -2.71 -5.09 2.94
N ALA A 37 -1.95 -4.68 3.93
CA ALA A 37 -2.47 -4.49 5.28
C ALA A 37 -2.16 -3.06 5.72
N VAL A 38 -3.09 -2.46 6.43
CA VAL A 38 -2.93 -1.12 6.99
C VAL A 38 -3.13 -1.24 8.49
N ASN A 39 -2.11 -0.87 9.25
CA ASN A 39 -2.14 -0.96 10.71
C ASN A 39 -2.53 -2.35 11.20
N GLY A 40 -2.02 -3.37 10.53
CA GLY A 40 -2.24 -4.76 10.90
C GLY A 40 -3.53 -5.38 10.39
N SER A 41 -4.34 -4.63 9.64
CA SER A 41 -5.60 -5.14 9.10
C SER A 41 -5.51 -5.29 7.59
N VAL A 42 -5.86 -6.47 7.10
CA VAL A 42 -5.85 -6.73 5.66
C VAL A 42 -6.92 -5.89 4.98
N VAL A 43 -6.55 -5.28 3.86
CA VAL A 43 -7.47 -4.48 3.03
C VAL A 43 -7.75 -5.27 1.75
N ARG A 44 -9.01 -5.58 1.53
CA ARG A 44 -9.41 -6.32 0.32
C ARG A 44 -9.11 -5.49 -0.91
N ARG A 45 -8.76 -6.18 -2.00
CA ARG A 45 -8.47 -5.52 -3.27
C ARG A 45 -9.61 -4.59 -3.70
N SER A 46 -10.84 -5.02 -3.52
CA SER A 46 -12.00 -4.21 -3.90
C SER A 46 -12.11 -2.91 -3.10
N GLU A 47 -11.43 -2.83 -1.96
CA GLU A 47 -11.46 -1.65 -1.10
C GLU A 47 -10.26 -0.74 -1.29
N TRP A 48 -9.26 -1.17 -2.05
CA TRP A 48 -8.05 -0.38 -2.24
C TRP A 48 -8.33 1.05 -2.74
N PRO A 49 -9.24 1.25 -3.71
CA PRO A 49 -9.48 2.61 -4.20
C PRO A 49 -10.16 3.53 -3.19
N SER A 50 -10.84 2.95 -2.21
CA SER A 50 -11.57 3.74 -1.23
C SER A 50 -10.96 3.71 0.17
N LYS A 51 -9.90 2.94 0.38
CA LYS A 51 -9.26 2.88 1.69
C LYS A 51 -8.38 4.08 1.88
N PRO A 52 -8.74 5.00 2.80
CA PRO A 52 -7.93 6.19 3.01
C PRO A 52 -6.67 5.86 3.80
N LEU A 53 -5.62 6.61 3.53
CA LEU A 53 -4.38 6.56 4.30
C LEU A 53 -4.20 7.89 5.01
N GLY A 54 -3.66 7.83 6.22
CA GLY A 54 -3.40 9.00 7.02
C GLY A 54 -1.97 9.02 7.55
N PRO A 55 -1.55 10.17 8.09
CA PRO A 55 -0.20 10.28 8.64
C PRO A 55 0.01 9.25 9.74
N GLY A 56 1.17 8.63 9.73
CA GLY A 56 1.52 7.63 10.73
C GLY A 56 1.02 6.24 10.47
N ASP A 57 0.26 6.02 9.40
CA ASP A 57 -0.21 4.68 9.07
C ASP A 57 0.97 3.75 8.75
N ASP A 58 0.81 2.50 9.13
CA ASP A 58 1.80 1.46 8.88
C ASP A 58 1.21 0.54 7.81
N VAL A 59 1.76 0.62 6.60
CA VAL A 59 1.25 -0.12 5.45
C VAL A 59 2.21 -1.24 5.10
N GLU A 60 1.67 -2.44 4.96
CA GLU A 60 2.45 -3.57 4.48
C GLU A 60 1.94 -3.99 3.12
N ILE A 61 2.84 -4.09 2.16
CA ILE A 61 2.53 -4.55 0.82
C ILE A 61 3.31 -5.82 0.58
N VAL A 62 2.59 -6.92 0.37
CA VAL A 62 3.20 -8.21 0.10
C VAL A 62 2.91 -8.56 -1.34
N ARG A 63 3.96 -8.87 -2.09
CA ARG A 63 3.82 -9.31 -3.48
C ARG A 63 4.78 -10.46 -3.72
N PRO A 64 4.49 -11.30 -4.72
CA PRO A 64 5.33 -12.46 -4.95
C PRO A 64 6.72 -12.04 -5.35
N PHE A 65 7.69 -12.83 -4.95
CA PHE A 65 9.05 -12.61 -5.36
C PHE A 65 9.17 -12.94 -6.84
N SER A 66 9.54 -11.96 -7.61
CA SER A 66 9.59 -12.11 -9.07
C SER A 66 11.00 -12.22 -9.60
N GLY A 67 11.97 -12.32 -8.72
CA GLY A 67 13.36 -12.32 -9.13
C GLY A 67 13.82 -13.59 -9.81
N GLY A 68 12.87 -14.41 -10.17
CA GLY A 68 13.22 -15.64 -10.88
C GLY A 68 13.88 -15.36 -12.20
#